data_8bb7a9537dd0f2c4cd888889a63e6a6e
#
_entry.id   8bb7a9537dd0f2c4cd888889a63e6a6e
#
_cell.length_a   1.000
_cell.length_b   1.000
_cell.length_c   1.000
_cell.angle_alpha   90.00
_cell.angle_beta   90.00
_cell.angle_gamma   90.00
#
_symmetry.space_group_name_H-M   'P 1'
#
loop_
_entity.id
_entity.type
_entity.pdbx_description
1 polymer ?
#
loop_
_entity_poly.entity_id
_entity_poly.type
_entity_poly.pdbx_seq_one_letter_code
_entity_poly.pdbx_strand_id
1 'polypeptide(L)'
;PLTLRLALNDIPSFCACVLPQVRELAAVEDPDGLLEKYTPEECTPCFYLDMDKDTLTLDLRFRYGDRETRWDAPQKDWGSIRRDLPAEQRAKALVSRSFRLIDSVFFLPGGEDAAYTFLAASLPALRAVGEVYISSKLQSRQVKAVPPSVGISVSDGLLTLKLDTGGFPPEELSALYQSLLQRKKYHRLKDGRFLTLDGSGVEKLAEMAQMLELGKKNL
;
A
#
# COMPACT_ATOMS: atom_id res chain seq x y z
N PRO A 1 -41.35 -15.54 23.06
CA PRO A 1 -40.43 -15.34 21.96
C PRO A 1 -40.45 -13.87 21.55
N LEU A 2 -39.28 -13.31 21.27
CA LEU A 2 -39.14 -11.97 20.72
C LEU A 2 -39.28 -12.04 19.20
N THR A 3 -40.18 -11.27 18.62
CA THR A 3 -40.42 -11.23 17.18
C THR A 3 -40.03 -9.86 16.65
N LEU A 4 -39.09 -9.81 15.71
CA LEU A 4 -38.74 -8.62 14.95
C LEU A 4 -39.38 -8.70 13.55
N ARG A 5 -40.06 -7.65 13.13
CA ARG A 5 -40.62 -7.54 11.79
C ARG A 5 -39.85 -6.47 11.02
N LEU A 6 -39.37 -6.85 9.84
CA LEU A 6 -38.60 -5.98 8.94
C LEU A 6 -39.45 -5.62 7.72
N ALA A 7 -39.38 -4.38 7.27
CA ALA A 7 -39.91 -4.02 5.97
C ALA A 7 -39.03 -4.64 4.85
N LEU A 8 -39.62 -4.91 3.70
CA LEU A 8 -38.89 -5.54 2.56
C LEU A 8 -37.65 -4.73 2.14
N ASN A 9 -37.74 -3.40 2.23
CA ASN A 9 -36.63 -2.50 1.90
C ASN A 9 -35.46 -2.56 2.90
N ASP A 10 -35.70 -3.04 4.12
CA ASP A 10 -34.68 -3.10 5.18
C ASP A 10 -33.97 -4.47 5.21
N ILE A 11 -34.52 -5.48 4.53
CA ILE A 11 -33.96 -6.83 4.51
C ILE A 11 -32.51 -6.85 3.99
N PRO A 12 -32.13 -6.20 2.88
CA PRO A 12 -30.75 -6.17 2.40
C PRO A 12 -29.79 -5.58 3.45
N SER A 13 -30.18 -4.49 4.10
CA SER A 13 -29.37 -3.86 5.15
C SER A 13 -29.23 -4.76 6.38
N PHE A 14 -30.32 -5.43 6.77
CA PHE A 14 -30.27 -6.41 7.86
C PHE A 14 -29.34 -7.57 7.52
N CYS A 15 -29.45 -8.15 6.34
CA CYS A 15 -28.58 -9.25 5.89
C CYS A 15 -27.11 -8.85 5.80
N ALA A 16 -26.82 -7.61 5.40
CA ALA A 16 -25.47 -7.10 5.29
C ALA A 16 -24.82 -6.73 6.63
N CYS A 17 -25.58 -6.14 7.56
CA CYS A 17 -25.04 -5.52 8.76
C CYS A 17 -25.31 -6.29 10.04
N VAL A 18 -26.49 -6.90 10.17
CA VAL A 18 -26.97 -7.49 11.44
C VAL A 18 -26.86 -9.02 11.42
N LEU A 19 -27.26 -9.65 10.33
CA LEU A 19 -27.26 -11.10 10.20
C LEU A 19 -25.89 -11.75 10.45
N PRO A 20 -24.76 -11.22 9.99
CA PRO A 20 -23.44 -11.77 10.30
C PRO A 20 -23.18 -11.83 11.81
N GLN A 21 -23.55 -10.77 12.55
CA GLN A 21 -23.37 -10.70 14.00
C GLN A 21 -24.32 -11.68 14.72
N VAL A 22 -25.54 -11.86 14.22
CA VAL A 22 -26.49 -12.83 14.77
C VAL A 22 -25.96 -14.25 14.60
N ARG A 23 -25.35 -14.56 13.44
CA ARG A 23 -24.74 -15.89 13.15
C ARG A 23 -23.58 -16.24 14.07
N GLU A 24 -22.85 -15.23 14.58
CA GLU A 24 -21.79 -15.45 15.58
C GLU A 24 -22.35 -15.79 16.96
N LEU A 25 -23.58 -15.35 17.27
CA LEU A 25 -24.18 -15.50 18.58
C LEU A 25 -25.17 -16.68 18.67
N ALA A 26 -25.78 -17.05 17.54
CA ALA A 26 -26.85 -18.04 17.51
C ALA A 26 -26.91 -18.77 16.16
N ALA A 27 -27.44 -20.01 16.19
CA ALA A 27 -27.82 -20.70 14.97
C ALA A 27 -28.99 -19.97 14.29
N VAL A 28 -28.84 -19.70 12.98
CA VAL A 28 -29.88 -19.08 12.16
C VAL A 28 -30.51 -20.15 11.28
N GLU A 29 -31.80 -20.36 11.47
CA GLU A 29 -32.59 -21.26 10.63
C GLU A 29 -33.26 -20.48 9.51
N ASP A 30 -33.06 -20.88 8.27
CA ASP A 30 -33.68 -20.31 7.08
C ASP A 30 -34.21 -21.44 6.18
N PRO A 31 -35.30 -22.12 6.60
CA PRO A 31 -35.79 -23.29 5.93
C PRO A 31 -36.26 -23.02 4.48
N ASP A 32 -36.65 -21.79 4.19
CA ASP A 32 -37.11 -21.38 2.86
C ASP A 32 -36.00 -20.76 1.98
N GLY A 33 -34.77 -20.61 2.50
CA GLY A 33 -33.63 -20.04 1.78
C GLY A 33 -33.85 -18.54 1.39
N LEU A 34 -34.69 -17.84 2.15
CA LEU A 34 -35.03 -16.46 1.83
C LEU A 34 -33.86 -15.50 2.07
N LEU A 35 -33.07 -15.75 3.09
CA LEU A 35 -31.93 -14.90 3.44
C LEU A 35 -30.85 -14.92 2.37
N GLU A 36 -30.68 -16.05 1.67
CA GLU A 36 -29.69 -16.17 0.60
C GLU A 36 -29.91 -15.16 -0.53
N LYS A 37 -31.18 -14.86 -0.85
CA LYS A 37 -31.56 -13.89 -1.88
C LYS A 37 -31.13 -12.46 -1.54
N TYR A 38 -30.98 -12.15 -0.26
CA TYR A 38 -30.65 -10.80 0.23
C TYR A 38 -29.23 -10.71 0.82
N THR A 39 -28.58 -11.85 0.99
CA THR A 39 -27.18 -11.87 1.45
C THR A 39 -26.30 -11.20 0.41
N PRO A 40 -25.48 -10.21 0.79
CA PRO A 40 -24.53 -9.57 -0.12
C PRO A 40 -23.55 -10.59 -0.72
N GLU A 41 -23.12 -10.31 -1.94
CA GLU A 41 -22.02 -11.01 -2.57
C GLU A 41 -20.70 -10.59 -1.92
N GLU A 42 -19.69 -11.46 -2.00
CA GLU A 42 -18.37 -11.15 -1.45
C GLU A 42 -17.74 -9.97 -2.19
N CYS A 43 -17.39 -8.93 -1.43
CA CYS A 43 -16.78 -7.71 -1.94
C CYS A 43 -15.27 -7.74 -1.73
N THR A 44 -14.50 -7.62 -2.80
CA THR A 44 -13.06 -7.40 -2.74
C THR A 44 -12.75 -5.94 -3.09
N PRO A 45 -12.32 -5.11 -2.12
CA PRO A 45 -11.81 -3.77 -2.44
C PRO A 45 -10.51 -3.84 -3.24
N CYS A 46 -10.43 -3.06 -4.31
CA CYS A 46 -9.27 -2.96 -5.19
C CYS A 46 -8.73 -1.52 -5.15
N PHE A 47 -7.50 -1.38 -4.71
CA PHE A 47 -6.83 -0.08 -4.52
C PHE A 47 -5.77 0.11 -5.61
N TYR A 48 -6.03 0.98 -6.58
CA TYR A 48 -5.09 1.29 -7.67
C TYR A 48 -4.30 2.55 -7.31
N LEU A 49 -3.02 2.38 -7.01
CA LEU A 49 -2.10 3.45 -6.66
C LEU A 49 -1.29 3.89 -7.87
N ASP A 50 -1.29 5.18 -8.14
CA ASP A 50 -0.46 5.80 -9.17
C ASP A 50 0.16 7.10 -8.67
N MET A 51 1.18 7.59 -9.36
CA MET A 51 1.81 8.87 -9.10
C MET A 51 1.54 9.82 -10.26
N ASP A 52 0.75 10.85 -10.00
CA ASP A 52 0.60 11.96 -10.93
C ASP A 52 1.51 13.11 -10.51
N LYS A 53 2.55 13.38 -11.34
CA LYS A 53 3.66 14.29 -11.00
C LYS A 53 4.28 13.87 -9.65
N ASP A 54 4.05 14.64 -8.58
CA ASP A 54 4.60 14.43 -7.24
C ASP A 54 3.48 14.08 -6.22
N THR A 55 2.28 13.74 -6.69
CA THR A 55 1.14 13.44 -5.84
C THR A 55 0.71 11.99 -6.02
N LEU A 56 0.63 11.25 -4.93
CA LEU A 56 0.09 9.89 -4.92
C LEU A 56 -1.43 9.96 -5.05
N THR A 57 -1.96 9.27 -6.05
CA THR A 57 -3.39 9.12 -6.29
C THR A 57 -3.84 7.70 -6.06
N LEU A 58 -5.12 7.52 -5.72
CA LEU A 58 -5.73 6.22 -5.52
C LEU A 58 -7.09 6.19 -6.23
N ASP A 59 -7.28 5.21 -7.12
CA ASP A 59 -8.57 4.83 -7.67
C ASP A 59 -9.09 3.63 -6.88
N LEU A 60 -10.23 3.80 -6.21
CA LEU A 60 -10.89 2.75 -5.42
C LEU A 60 -11.95 2.08 -6.28
N ARG A 61 -11.88 0.75 -6.34
CA ARG A 61 -12.87 -0.06 -7.01
C ARG A 61 -13.33 -1.20 -6.12
N PHE A 62 -14.49 -1.74 -6.40
CA PHE A 62 -15.03 -2.92 -5.74
C PHE A 62 -15.26 -4.02 -6.75
N ARG A 63 -14.74 -5.20 -6.45
CA ARG A 63 -14.91 -6.37 -7.27
C ARG A 63 -15.87 -7.35 -6.60
N TYR A 64 -16.83 -7.79 -7.40
CA TYR A 64 -17.83 -8.81 -7.08
C TYR A 64 -17.76 -9.91 -8.14
N GLY A 65 -17.21 -11.08 -7.77
CA GLY A 65 -16.89 -12.11 -8.75
C GLY A 65 -15.94 -11.58 -9.83
N ASP A 66 -16.35 -11.69 -11.10
CA ASP A 66 -15.56 -11.22 -12.25
C ASP A 66 -15.81 -9.75 -12.62
N ARG A 67 -16.71 -9.07 -11.90
CA ARG A 67 -17.09 -7.70 -12.20
C ARG A 67 -16.44 -6.71 -11.25
N GLU A 68 -15.76 -5.72 -11.83
CA GLU A 68 -15.13 -4.65 -11.09
C GLU A 68 -15.73 -3.30 -11.48
N THR A 69 -16.08 -2.50 -10.47
CA THR A 69 -16.78 -1.23 -10.67
C THR A 69 -16.19 -0.18 -9.74
N ARG A 70 -16.07 1.06 -10.21
CA ARG A 70 -15.58 2.18 -9.39
C ARG A 70 -16.54 2.47 -8.23
N TRP A 71 -15.97 2.92 -7.11
CA TRP A 71 -16.73 3.23 -5.89
C TRP A 71 -17.85 4.27 -6.08
N ASP A 72 -17.68 5.21 -7.04
CA ASP A 72 -18.60 6.31 -7.35
C ASP A 72 -19.48 6.04 -8.59
N ALA A 73 -19.43 4.84 -9.12
CA ALA A 73 -20.20 4.47 -10.28
C ALA A 73 -21.73 4.57 -10.01
N PRO A 74 -22.52 5.02 -10.99
CA PRO A 74 -23.95 5.10 -10.84
C PRO A 74 -24.59 3.71 -10.69
N GLN A 75 -25.74 3.65 -10.01
CA GLN A 75 -26.42 2.39 -9.68
C GLN A 75 -26.64 1.46 -10.89
N LYS A 76 -26.87 2.03 -12.08
CA LYS A 76 -27.04 1.25 -13.31
C LYS A 76 -25.82 0.38 -13.68
N ASP A 77 -24.62 0.80 -13.29
CA ASP A 77 -23.38 0.11 -13.61
C ASP A 77 -23.13 -1.09 -12.67
N TRP A 78 -23.85 -1.16 -11.54
CA TRP A 78 -23.81 -2.28 -10.60
C TRP A 78 -24.74 -3.43 -11.02
N GLY A 79 -25.78 -3.14 -11.83
CA GLY A 79 -26.73 -4.15 -12.30
C GLY A 79 -27.46 -4.84 -11.16
N SER A 80 -27.45 -6.19 -11.16
CA SER A 80 -28.12 -7.04 -10.17
C SER A 80 -27.22 -7.46 -8.99
N ILE A 81 -26.01 -6.89 -8.86
CA ILE A 81 -25.07 -7.22 -7.78
C ILE A 81 -25.68 -6.85 -6.43
N ARG A 82 -25.69 -7.80 -5.49
CA ARG A 82 -26.05 -7.56 -4.10
C ARG A 82 -24.83 -7.03 -3.36
N ARG A 83 -24.69 -5.71 -3.36
CA ARG A 83 -23.52 -5.01 -2.81
C ARG A 83 -23.39 -5.19 -1.30
N ASP A 84 -22.17 -5.42 -0.83
CA ASP A 84 -21.78 -5.34 0.59
C ASP A 84 -21.42 -3.88 0.94
N LEU A 85 -22.44 -3.05 1.14
CA LEU A 85 -22.26 -1.63 1.48
C LEU A 85 -21.40 -1.42 2.73
N PRO A 86 -21.52 -2.22 3.81
CA PRO A 86 -20.61 -2.13 4.95
C PRO A 86 -19.15 -2.36 4.61
N ALA A 87 -18.82 -3.36 3.78
CA ALA A 87 -17.44 -3.61 3.34
C ALA A 87 -16.91 -2.45 2.49
N GLU A 88 -17.72 -1.95 1.57
CA GLU A 88 -17.37 -0.79 0.75
C GLU A 88 -17.14 0.47 1.59
N GLN A 89 -17.99 0.72 2.59
CA GLN A 89 -17.84 1.85 3.51
C GLN A 89 -16.57 1.73 4.36
N ARG A 90 -16.24 0.52 4.86
CA ARG A 90 -15.00 0.29 5.61
C ARG A 90 -13.77 0.58 4.76
N ALA A 91 -13.74 0.11 3.51
CA ALA A 91 -12.64 0.37 2.58
C ALA A 91 -12.50 1.87 2.26
N LYS A 92 -13.62 2.55 1.98
CA LYS A 92 -13.65 4.00 1.73
C LYS A 92 -13.21 4.79 2.96
N ALA A 93 -13.64 4.42 4.16
CA ALA A 93 -13.23 5.06 5.40
C ALA A 93 -11.72 4.89 5.64
N LEU A 94 -11.15 3.72 5.33
CA LEU A 94 -9.71 3.47 5.43
C LEU A 94 -8.92 4.40 4.50
N VAL A 95 -9.32 4.53 3.24
CA VAL A 95 -8.70 5.44 2.26
C VAL A 95 -8.82 6.90 2.75
N SER A 96 -9.99 7.31 3.21
CA SER A 96 -10.27 8.68 3.65
C SER A 96 -9.48 9.13 4.89
N ARG A 97 -8.82 8.22 5.61
CA ARG A 97 -7.92 8.58 6.73
C ARG A 97 -6.68 9.35 6.25
N SER A 98 -6.17 8.99 5.08
CA SER A 98 -4.93 9.58 4.54
C SER A 98 -5.17 10.41 3.29
N PHE A 99 -6.12 10.00 2.46
CA PHE A 99 -6.41 10.65 1.18
C PHE A 99 -7.54 11.66 1.31
N ARG A 100 -7.50 12.67 0.43
CA ARG A 100 -8.58 13.62 0.21
C ARG A 100 -9.24 13.33 -1.12
N LEU A 101 -10.56 13.52 -1.18
CA LEU A 101 -11.33 13.31 -2.41
C LEU A 101 -11.55 14.64 -3.11
N ILE A 102 -11.13 14.74 -4.38
CA ILE A 102 -11.43 15.86 -5.28
C ILE A 102 -11.80 15.25 -6.64
N ASP A 103 -12.91 15.70 -7.20
CA ASP A 103 -13.40 15.28 -8.53
C ASP A 103 -13.36 13.75 -8.74
N SER A 104 -13.88 13.02 -7.73
CA SER A 104 -13.91 11.54 -7.73
C SER A 104 -12.56 10.82 -7.70
N VAL A 105 -11.46 11.53 -7.48
CA VAL A 105 -10.11 10.97 -7.32
C VAL A 105 -9.64 11.18 -5.89
N PHE A 106 -9.13 10.13 -5.29
CA PHE A 106 -8.45 10.23 -4.01
C PHE A 106 -6.99 10.62 -4.23
N PHE A 107 -6.54 11.70 -3.59
CA PHE A 107 -5.15 12.15 -3.62
C PHE A 107 -4.58 12.27 -2.21
N LEU A 108 -3.30 11.98 -2.06
CA LEU A 108 -2.59 12.10 -0.79
C LEU A 108 -2.00 13.53 -0.68
N PRO A 109 -2.44 14.34 0.29
CA PRO A 109 -1.85 15.66 0.50
C PRO A 109 -0.42 15.54 1.07
N GLY A 110 0.43 16.52 0.79
CA GLY A 110 1.81 16.60 1.30
C GLY A 110 2.89 16.19 0.31
N GLY A 111 2.53 16.01 -0.96
CA GLY A 111 3.47 15.80 -2.05
C GLY A 111 4.24 14.48 -1.95
N GLU A 112 5.42 14.45 -2.55
CA GLU A 112 6.24 13.25 -2.73
C GLU A 112 6.68 12.62 -1.40
N ASP A 113 7.03 13.43 -0.41
CA ASP A 113 7.44 12.94 0.91
C ASP A 113 6.33 12.20 1.65
N ALA A 114 5.10 12.71 1.55
CA ALA A 114 3.93 12.04 2.09
C ALA A 114 3.63 10.73 1.36
N ALA A 115 3.80 10.71 0.03
CA ALA A 115 3.63 9.52 -0.78
C ALA A 115 4.58 8.39 -0.35
N TYR A 116 5.86 8.69 -0.17
CA TYR A 116 6.84 7.69 0.27
C TYR A 116 6.59 7.21 1.68
N THR A 117 6.23 8.11 2.60
CA THR A 117 5.86 7.74 3.96
C THR A 117 4.64 6.81 3.97
N PHE A 118 3.64 7.10 3.15
CA PHE A 118 2.45 6.28 3.01
C PHE A 118 2.79 4.89 2.47
N LEU A 119 3.57 4.80 1.40
CA LEU A 119 3.97 3.54 0.79
C LEU A 119 4.79 2.66 1.76
N ALA A 120 5.64 3.27 2.58
CA ALA A 120 6.45 2.54 3.55
C ALA A 120 5.65 2.07 4.77
N ALA A 121 4.71 2.86 5.27
CA ALA A 121 4.06 2.61 6.56
C ALA A 121 2.60 2.13 6.46
N SER A 122 1.86 2.58 5.45
CA SER A 122 0.40 2.41 5.41
C SER A 122 -0.08 1.38 4.38
N LEU A 123 0.76 1.01 3.42
CA LEU A 123 0.42 0.03 2.38
C LEU A 123 -0.03 -1.33 2.95
N PRO A 124 0.59 -1.87 4.03
CA PRO A 124 0.14 -3.12 4.64
C PRO A 124 -1.31 -3.08 5.13
N ALA A 125 -1.79 -1.92 5.61
CA ALA A 125 -3.17 -1.78 6.07
C ALA A 125 -4.19 -1.88 4.92
N LEU A 126 -3.86 -1.38 3.72
CA LEU A 126 -4.69 -1.59 2.53
C LEU A 126 -4.71 -3.06 2.10
N ARG A 127 -3.54 -3.72 2.11
CA ARG A 127 -3.41 -5.14 1.76
C ARG A 127 -4.15 -6.08 2.70
N ALA A 128 -4.36 -5.67 3.94
CA ALA A 128 -5.14 -6.45 4.91
C ALA A 128 -6.66 -6.42 4.63
N VAL A 129 -7.13 -5.45 3.84
CA VAL A 129 -8.57 -5.24 3.57
C VAL A 129 -8.93 -5.64 2.14
N GLY A 130 -7.99 -5.58 1.20
CA GLY A 130 -8.25 -5.87 -0.20
C GLY A 130 -6.98 -5.98 -1.03
N GLU A 131 -7.13 -5.93 -2.33
CA GLU A 131 -6.02 -6.03 -3.28
C GLU A 131 -5.44 -4.66 -3.60
N VAL A 132 -4.11 -4.59 -3.68
CA VAL A 132 -3.38 -3.35 -3.97
C VAL A 132 -2.60 -3.50 -5.25
N TYR A 133 -2.91 -2.64 -6.20
CA TYR A 133 -2.25 -2.54 -7.49
C TYR A 133 -1.42 -1.26 -7.54
N ILE A 134 -0.16 -1.39 -7.90
CA ILE A 134 0.79 -0.28 -7.99
C ILE A 134 1.20 -0.12 -9.45
N SER A 135 1.04 1.08 -10.00
CA SER A 135 1.42 1.35 -11.38
C SER A 135 2.91 1.11 -11.64
N SER A 136 3.28 0.74 -12.86
CA SER A 136 4.68 0.57 -13.26
C SER A 136 5.49 1.87 -13.08
N LYS A 137 4.86 3.01 -13.30
CA LYS A 137 5.44 4.34 -13.08
C LYS A 137 5.83 4.57 -11.61
N LEU A 138 4.97 4.15 -10.67
CA LEU A 138 5.26 4.25 -9.24
C LEU A 138 6.28 3.19 -8.80
N GLN A 139 6.21 1.98 -9.35
CA GLN A 139 7.20 0.92 -9.07
C GLN A 139 8.61 1.30 -9.51
N SER A 140 8.76 1.96 -10.67
CA SER A 140 10.06 2.37 -11.18
C SER A 140 10.76 3.44 -10.32
N ARG A 141 10.00 4.14 -9.46
CA ARG A 141 10.55 5.11 -8.50
C ARG A 141 11.10 4.47 -7.22
N GLN A 142 10.80 3.19 -6.96
CA GLN A 142 11.33 2.48 -5.79
C GLN A 142 12.67 1.81 -6.12
N VAL A 143 13.68 2.07 -5.31
CA VAL A 143 14.95 1.36 -5.33
C VAL A 143 14.99 0.38 -4.17
N LYS A 144 15.30 -0.88 -4.45
CA LYS A 144 15.57 -1.86 -3.40
C LYS A 144 17.06 -1.84 -3.11
N ALA A 145 17.41 -1.74 -1.81
CA ALA A 145 18.80 -1.93 -1.41
C ALA A 145 19.21 -3.37 -1.67
N VAL A 146 20.25 -3.54 -2.48
CA VAL A 146 20.93 -4.81 -2.62
C VAL A 146 22.17 -4.75 -1.71
N PRO A 147 22.49 -5.82 -0.94
CA PRO A 147 23.67 -5.84 -0.10
C PRO A 147 24.92 -5.53 -0.94
N PRO A 148 25.78 -4.60 -0.49
CA PRO A 148 26.99 -4.27 -1.22
C PRO A 148 27.97 -5.43 -1.18
N SER A 149 28.85 -5.50 -2.20
CA SER A 149 29.93 -6.46 -2.23
C SER A 149 31.28 -5.78 -2.48
N VAL A 150 32.35 -6.39 -2.00
CA VAL A 150 33.70 -5.88 -2.18
C VAL A 150 34.52 -6.94 -2.91
N GLY A 151 34.99 -6.58 -4.10
CA GLY A 151 35.98 -7.36 -4.83
C GLY A 151 37.39 -6.90 -4.50
N ILE A 152 38.29 -7.84 -4.26
CA ILE A 152 39.71 -7.54 -4.01
C ILE A 152 40.52 -8.16 -5.17
N SER A 153 41.37 -7.35 -5.78
CA SER A 153 42.31 -7.82 -6.80
C SER A 153 43.70 -7.23 -6.56
N VAL A 154 44.75 -8.01 -6.93
CA VAL A 154 46.14 -7.56 -6.87
C VAL A 154 46.70 -7.61 -8.27
N SER A 155 47.17 -6.48 -8.78
CA SER A 155 47.91 -6.39 -10.04
C SER A 155 49.06 -5.40 -9.91
N ASP A 156 50.21 -5.72 -10.49
CA ASP A 156 51.39 -4.86 -10.49
C ASP A 156 51.86 -4.39 -9.11
N GLY A 157 51.67 -5.25 -8.09
CA GLY A 157 52.05 -4.93 -6.71
C GLY A 157 51.06 -3.98 -6.01
N LEU A 158 49.97 -3.62 -6.63
CA LEU A 158 48.91 -2.77 -6.06
C LEU A 158 47.70 -3.59 -5.69
N LEU A 159 47.14 -3.32 -4.49
CA LEU A 159 45.86 -3.85 -4.06
C LEU A 159 44.75 -2.93 -4.56
N THR A 160 43.85 -3.48 -5.38
CA THR A 160 42.67 -2.76 -5.84
C THR A 160 41.44 -3.30 -5.15
N LEU A 161 40.70 -2.40 -4.49
CA LEU A 161 39.39 -2.67 -3.92
C LEU A 161 38.31 -2.17 -4.89
N LYS A 162 37.47 -3.08 -5.38
CA LYS A 162 36.31 -2.77 -6.21
C LYS A 162 35.07 -2.85 -5.33
N LEU A 163 34.41 -1.72 -5.15
CA LEU A 163 33.18 -1.60 -4.36
C LEU A 163 31.98 -1.69 -5.30
N ASP A 164 31.16 -2.71 -5.14
CA ASP A 164 29.86 -2.80 -5.77
C ASP A 164 28.78 -2.43 -4.74
N THR A 165 28.11 -1.33 -4.98
CA THR A 165 27.06 -0.78 -4.10
C THR A 165 25.68 -1.37 -4.41
N GLY A 166 25.60 -2.43 -5.23
CA GLY A 166 24.33 -3.05 -5.63
C GLY A 166 23.43 -2.11 -6.45
N GLY A 167 24.04 -1.24 -7.25
CA GLY A 167 23.34 -0.26 -8.08
C GLY A 167 22.91 1.03 -7.37
N PHE A 168 23.29 1.20 -6.08
CA PHE A 168 23.13 2.47 -5.39
C PHE A 168 24.25 3.44 -5.79
N PRO A 169 23.96 4.75 -6.08
CA PRO A 169 24.98 5.71 -6.46
C PRO A 169 26.00 5.94 -5.35
N PRO A 170 27.30 5.66 -5.57
CA PRO A 170 28.32 5.80 -4.51
C PRO A 170 28.43 7.22 -3.95
N GLU A 171 28.18 8.23 -4.79
CA GLU A 171 28.20 9.64 -4.43
C GLU A 171 27.06 10.06 -3.46
N GLU A 172 26.05 9.22 -3.29
CA GLU A 172 24.93 9.44 -2.40
C GLU A 172 25.03 8.68 -1.08
N LEU A 173 26.06 7.85 -0.88
CA LEU A 173 26.25 7.05 0.34
C LEU A 173 26.33 7.91 1.60
N SER A 174 26.99 9.07 1.53
CA SER A 174 27.10 10.00 2.67
C SER A 174 25.73 10.58 3.04
N ALA A 175 24.91 10.95 2.05
CA ALA A 175 23.56 11.45 2.27
C ALA A 175 22.61 10.36 2.79
N LEU A 176 22.77 9.10 2.32
CA LEU A 176 22.06 7.94 2.84
C LEU A 176 22.36 7.75 4.34
N TYR A 177 23.64 7.79 4.70
CA TYR A 177 24.06 7.64 6.12
C TYR A 177 23.45 8.72 6.99
N GLN A 178 23.42 9.98 6.55
CA GLN A 178 22.76 11.06 7.28
C GLN A 178 21.25 10.82 7.44
N SER A 179 20.60 10.29 6.42
CA SER A 179 19.17 9.95 6.49
C SER A 179 18.89 8.85 7.52
N LEU A 180 19.78 7.87 7.66
CA LEU A 180 19.70 6.83 8.69
C LEU A 180 19.92 7.38 10.10
N LEU A 181 20.91 8.25 10.29
CA LEU A 181 21.15 8.92 11.57
C LEU A 181 19.93 9.74 12.03
N GLN A 182 19.22 10.34 11.07
CA GLN A 182 17.98 11.09 11.31
C GLN A 182 16.76 10.18 11.49
N ARG A 183 16.92 8.86 11.46
CA ARG A 183 15.83 7.87 11.57
C ARG A 183 14.71 8.07 10.56
N LYS A 184 15.07 8.54 9.35
CA LYS A 184 14.09 8.63 8.26
C LYS A 184 13.64 7.23 7.84
N LYS A 185 12.43 7.11 7.34
CA LYS A 185 11.89 5.84 6.83
C LYS A 185 12.33 5.53 5.40
N TYR A 186 12.80 6.54 4.69
CA TYR A 186 13.29 6.43 3.32
C TYR A 186 14.39 7.47 3.04
N HIS A 187 15.19 7.21 2.01
CA HIS A 187 16.17 8.14 1.44
C HIS A 187 15.78 8.44 0.00
N ARG A 188 15.69 9.73 -0.35
CA ARG A 188 15.40 10.17 -1.71
C ARG A 188 16.70 10.38 -2.46
N LEU A 189 16.83 9.72 -3.63
CA LEU A 189 17.95 9.89 -4.55
C LEU A 189 17.80 11.19 -5.35
N LYS A 190 18.91 11.72 -5.86
CA LYS A 190 18.93 12.93 -6.70
C LYS A 190 18.12 12.79 -7.99
N ASP A 191 17.98 11.58 -8.50
CA ASP A 191 17.16 11.26 -9.68
C ASP A 191 15.65 11.13 -9.40
N GLY A 192 15.23 11.37 -8.14
CA GLY A 192 13.82 11.31 -7.71
C GLY A 192 13.33 9.91 -7.34
N ARG A 193 14.16 8.87 -7.45
CA ARG A 193 13.86 7.54 -6.90
C ARG A 193 14.02 7.55 -5.38
N PHE A 194 13.45 6.58 -4.71
CA PHE A 194 13.59 6.47 -3.26
C PHE A 194 13.93 5.06 -2.83
N LEU A 195 14.66 4.98 -1.73
CA LEU A 195 15.09 3.77 -1.07
C LEU A 195 14.42 3.70 0.30
N THR A 196 13.68 2.63 0.58
CA THR A 196 13.15 2.38 1.92
C THR A 196 14.31 1.99 2.84
N LEU A 197 14.38 2.64 4.02
CA LEU A 197 15.51 2.50 4.95
C LEU A 197 15.25 1.38 5.98
N ASP A 198 14.73 0.26 5.51
CA ASP A 198 14.53 -0.96 6.27
C ASP A 198 15.27 -2.14 5.60
N GLY A 199 15.90 -2.97 6.41
CA GLY A 199 16.53 -4.21 5.97
C GLY A 199 18.07 -4.19 5.90
N SER A 200 18.63 -5.39 5.88
CA SER A 200 20.08 -5.65 6.01
C SER A 200 20.94 -5.05 4.90
N GLY A 201 20.37 -4.82 3.71
CA GLY A 201 21.10 -4.19 2.61
C GLY A 201 21.41 -2.72 2.88
N VAL A 202 20.46 -1.99 3.50
CA VAL A 202 20.62 -0.58 3.85
C VAL A 202 21.61 -0.42 4.99
N GLU A 203 21.55 -1.27 6.01
CA GLU A 203 22.50 -1.26 7.13
C GLU A 203 23.93 -1.43 6.65
N LYS A 204 24.18 -2.40 5.76
CA LYS A 204 25.51 -2.64 5.19
C LYS A 204 26.01 -1.47 4.32
N LEU A 205 25.12 -0.84 3.54
CA LEU A 205 25.47 0.38 2.80
C LEU A 205 25.85 1.53 3.73
N ALA A 206 25.16 1.66 4.86
CA ALA A 206 25.46 2.69 5.85
C ALA A 206 26.80 2.45 6.57
N GLU A 207 27.08 1.22 6.97
CA GLU A 207 28.37 0.83 7.56
C GLU A 207 29.53 1.15 6.60
N MET A 208 29.33 0.85 5.31
CA MET A 208 30.29 1.16 4.27
C MET A 208 30.48 2.67 4.09
N ALA A 209 29.41 3.45 4.08
CA ALA A 209 29.47 4.91 4.02
C ALA A 209 30.29 5.48 5.19
N GLN A 210 30.10 4.94 6.40
CA GLN A 210 30.86 5.33 7.59
C GLN A 210 32.35 5.01 7.45
N MET A 211 32.69 3.82 6.93
CA MET A 211 34.08 3.45 6.69
C MET A 211 34.77 4.36 5.68
N LEU A 212 34.07 4.73 4.61
CA LEU A 212 34.60 5.64 3.57
C LEU A 212 34.80 7.07 4.09
N GLU A 213 33.93 7.57 4.96
CA GLU A 213 34.10 8.89 5.58
C GLU A 213 35.26 8.92 6.60
N LEU A 214 35.48 7.83 7.33
CA LEU A 214 36.63 7.70 8.21
C LEU A 214 37.94 7.62 7.40
N GLY A 215 37.93 6.98 6.24
CA GLY A 215 39.09 6.94 5.33
C GLY A 215 39.47 8.30 4.76
N LYS A 216 38.49 9.18 4.46
CA LYS A 216 38.75 10.54 3.98
C LYS A 216 39.33 11.48 5.03
N LYS A 217 39.14 11.20 6.32
CA LYS A 217 39.72 12.01 7.43
C LYS A 217 41.15 11.61 7.79
N ASN A 218 41.63 10.47 7.29
CA ASN A 218 42.93 9.90 7.60
C ASN A 218 43.91 9.91 6.39
N LEU A 219 43.53 10.52 5.26
CA LEU A 219 44.33 10.80 4.11
C LEU A 219 44.60 12.31 3.98
#